data_bb42639285f5674609f70939eddb0a72
#
_entry.id   bb42639285f5674609f70939eddb0a72
#
_cell.length_a   1.000
_cell.length_b   1.000
_cell.length_c   1.000
_cell.angle_alpha   90.00
_cell.angle_beta   90.00
_cell.angle_gamma   90.00
#
_symmetry.space_group_name_H-M   'P 1'
#
loop_
_entity.id
_entity.type
_entity.pdbx_description
1 polymer ?
#
loop_
_entity_poly.entity_id
_entity_poly.type
_entity_poly.pdbx_seq_one_letter_code
_entity_poly.pdbx_strand_id
1 'polypeptide(L)'
;GTAGTRFGTSFAIKTYPARTSCTMFDELSLPIDMVVTHSFTPINSNIMASRIKRQQRLMKASDDGAISLAEELVDALDDLESKRLSFGDHHMTVTVFAETEEKLETIAAEVRNIAASEGVNLVNESFAARTHYFAQHPGNGQMRSRKAAITNTNFADLAALHRSQLGKAGHKVPWGKPITLFPTPERSGFLFNYHETGQPDKEPTGGHTLILGRPGSGKSVLSAFLMTQARRWEARVFVFDYRMGM
;
A
#
# COMPACT_ATOMS: atom_id res chain seq x y z
N GLY A 1 13.55 10.27 29.24
CA GLY A 1 12.81 11.35 28.60
C GLY A 1 11.37 11.32 29.06
N THR A 2 10.85 12.44 29.50
CA THR A 2 9.42 12.62 29.80
C THR A 2 8.66 12.44 28.50
N ALA A 3 7.89 11.36 28.38
CA ALA A 3 6.96 11.19 27.27
C ALA A 3 5.90 12.30 27.38
N GLY A 4 5.92 13.25 26.43
CA GLY A 4 4.89 14.27 26.35
C GLY A 4 3.52 13.63 26.08
N THR A 5 2.46 14.29 26.50
CA THR A 5 1.09 13.88 26.15
C THR A 5 0.93 13.96 24.63
N ARG A 6 0.40 12.91 24.00
CA ARG A 6 0.11 12.86 22.58
C ARG A 6 -1.38 12.62 22.38
N PHE A 7 -1.91 13.26 21.37
CA PHE A 7 -3.28 13.04 20.91
C PHE A 7 -3.25 11.88 19.89
N GLY A 8 -4.27 11.03 19.92
CA GLY A 8 -4.36 9.91 18.99
C GLY A 8 -5.79 9.62 18.58
N THR A 9 -5.98 9.14 17.37
CA THR A 9 -7.26 8.66 16.87
C THR A 9 -7.09 7.37 16.08
N SER A 10 -8.10 6.50 16.13
CA SER A 10 -8.08 5.20 15.46
C SER A 10 -9.21 5.10 14.45
N PHE A 11 -8.88 4.54 13.31
CA PHE A 11 -9.81 4.24 12.22
C PHE A 11 -9.94 2.75 12.01
N ALA A 12 -11.12 2.33 11.55
CA ALA A 12 -11.37 0.99 11.06
C ALA A 12 -12.08 1.03 9.71
N ILE A 13 -11.95 -0.02 8.92
CA ILE A 13 -12.66 -0.14 7.64
C ILE A 13 -14.15 -0.35 7.91
N LYS A 14 -14.99 0.55 7.38
CA LYS A 14 -16.44 0.41 7.35
C LYS A 14 -16.91 -0.26 6.06
N THR A 15 -16.33 0.15 4.94
CA THR A 15 -16.69 -0.37 3.62
C THR A 15 -15.43 -0.70 2.86
N TYR A 16 -15.37 -1.91 2.37
CA TYR A 16 -14.28 -2.39 1.52
C TYR A 16 -14.46 -1.92 0.08
N PRO A 17 -13.38 -1.77 -0.70
CA PRO A 17 -13.46 -1.41 -2.09
C PRO A 17 -14.09 -2.55 -2.90
N ALA A 18 -14.68 -2.23 -4.05
CA ALA A 18 -15.25 -3.23 -4.95
C ALA A 18 -14.18 -4.17 -5.53
N ARG A 19 -12.96 -3.68 -5.70
CA ARG A 19 -11.79 -4.46 -6.16
C ARG A 19 -10.57 -4.05 -5.37
N THR A 20 -9.68 -4.99 -5.12
CA THR A 20 -8.38 -4.75 -4.53
C THR A 20 -7.28 -4.87 -5.58
N SER A 21 -6.18 -4.20 -5.35
CA SER A 21 -4.96 -4.31 -6.15
C SER A 21 -3.74 -4.23 -5.26
N CYS A 22 -2.68 -4.91 -5.66
CA CYS A 22 -1.39 -4.80 -5.00
C CYS A 22 -0.97 -3.32 -4.98
N THR A 23 -0.37 -2.87 -3.89
CA THR A 23 0.12 -1.49 -3.68
C THR A 23 -0.95 -0.41 -3.44
N MET A 24 -2.24 -0.76 -3.38
CA MET A 24 -3.30 0.23 -3.19
C MET A 24 -3.15 1.10 -1.93
N PHE A 25 -2.49 0.60 -0.89
CA PHE A 25 -2.25 1.35 0.34
C PHE A 25 -0.82 1.90 0.48
N ASP A 26 -0.04 1.96 -0.59
CA ASP A 26 1.31 2.53 -0.54
C ASP A 26 1.30 4.00 -0.11
N GLU A 27 0.34 4.78 -0.60
CA GLU A 27 0.18 6.19 -0.22
C GLU A 27 -0.21 6.36 1.26
N LEU A 28 -0.71 5.30 1.92
CA LEU A 28 -1.01 5.33 3.35
C LEU A 28 0.27 5.28 4.20
N SER A 29 1.41 4.91 3.63
CA SER A 29 2.71 4.90 4.31
C SER A 29 3.28 6.32 4.50
N LEU A 30 2.55 7.17 5.20
CA LEU A 30 2.93 8.56 5.46
C LEU A 30 4.10 8.66 6.44
N PRO A 31 4.96 9.69 6.33
CA PRO A 31 6.05 9.95 7.29
C PRO A 31 5.55 10.62 8.57
N ILE A 32 4.60 9.99 9.23
CA ILE A 32 3.95 10.43 10.47
C ILE A 32 3.98 9.31 11.50
N ASP A 33 3.69 9.65 12.75
CA ASP A 33 3.52 8.65 13.81
C ASP A 33 2.20 7.91 13.61
N MET A 34 2.29 6.76 12.99
CA MET A 34 1.15 5.93 12.63
C MET A 34 1.43 4.45 12.86
N VAL A 35 0.40 3.75 13.29
CA VAL A 35 0.41 2.29 13.38
C VAL A 35 -0.73 1.73 12.54
N VAL A 36 -0.39 0.96 11.52
CA VAL A 36 -1.35 0.21 10.72
C VAL A 36 -1.26 -1.25 11.14
N THR A 37 -2.39 -1.83 11.52
CA THR A 37 -2.45 -3.22 11.96
C THR A 37 -3.50 -3.97 11.15
N HIS A 38 -3.06 -5.01 10.51
CA HIS A 38 -3.94 -5.97 9.86
C HIS A 38 -4.01 -7.27 10.67
N SER A 39 -5.17 -7.86 10.71
CA SER A 39 -5.34 -9.20 11.22
C SER A 39 -6.21 -10.01 10.28
N PHE A 40 -5.82 -11.24 10.05
CA PHE A 40 -6.53 -12.18 9.20
C PHE A 40 -6.63 -13.51 9.93
N THR A 41 -7.86 -13.92 10.22
CA THR A 41 -8.13 -15.19 10.91
C THR A 41 -8.79 -16.14 9.92
N PRO A 42 -8.12 -17.22 9.49
CA PRO A 42 -8.69 -18.16 8.52
C PRO A 42 -10.04 -18.71 8.97
N ILE A 43 -11.01 -18.76 8.06
CA ILE A 43 -12.32 -19.36 8.25
C ILE A 43 -12.31 -20.76 7.67
N ASN A 44 -12.87 -21.72 8.38
CA ASN A 44 -13.01 -23.07 7.86
C ASN A 44 -13.84 -23.08 6.56
N SER A 45 -13.35 -23.79 5.53
CA SER A 45 -13.95 -23.79 4.18
C SER A 45 -15.42 -24.23 4.19
N ASN A 46 -15.79 -25.22 5.01
CA ASN A 46 -17.18 -25.68 5.12
C ASN A 46 -18.09 -24.62 5.72
N ILE A 47 -17.60 -23.85 6.70
CA ILE A 47 -18.33 -22.74 7.31
C ILE A 47 -18.53 -21.65 6.28
N MET A 48 -17.47 -21.29 5.53
CA MET A 48 -17.54 -20.24 4.52
C MET A 48 -18.46 -20.65 3.36
N ALA A 49 -18.35 -21.87 2.85
CA ALA A 49 -19.26 -22.39 1.82
C ALA A 49 -20.73 -22.30 2.27
N SER A 50 -21.01 -22.62 3.54
CA SER A 50 -22.36 -22.50 4.09
C SER A 50 -22.84 -21.04 4.14
N ARG A 51 -21.95 -20.09 4.48
CA ARG A 51 -22.25 -18.64 4.46
C ARG A 51 -22.56 -18.16 3.03
N ILE A 52 -21.75 -18.54 2.04
CA ILE A 52 -21.96 -18.19 0.63
C ILE A 52 -23.28 -18.76 0.11
N LYS A 53 -23.54 -20.05 0.33
CA LYS A 53 -24.81 -20.71 -0.07
C LYS A 53 -26.04 -20.07 0.61
N ARG A 54 -25.90 -19.61 1.85
CA ARG A 54 -26.96 -18.85 2.52
C ARG A 54 -27.20 -17.50 1.85
N GLN A 55 -26.15 -16.76 1.51
CA GLN A 55 -26.24 -15.47 0.84
C GLN A 55 -26.90 -15.61 -0.54
N GLN A 56 -26.52 -16.60 -1.33
CA GLN A 56 -27.14 -16.91 -2.63
C GLN A 56 -28.64 -17.18 -2.49
N ARG A 57 -29.05 -17.92 -1.44
CA ARG A 57 -30.49 -18.19 -1.19
C ARG A 57 -31.25 -16.91 -0.82
N LEU A 58 -30.66 -16.04 -0.02
CA LEU A 58 -31.28 -14.76 0.35
C LEU A 58 -31.43 -13.85 -0.87
N MET A 59 -30.45 -13.75 -1.74
CA MET A 59 -30.52 -12.96 -2.99
C MET A 59 -31.60 -13.49 -3.92
N LYS A 60 -31.71 -14.81 -4.09
CA LYS A 60 -32.79 -15.42 -4.86
C LYS A 60 -34.17 -15.16 -4.29
N ALA A 61 -34.29 -15.11 -2.95
CA ALA A 61 -35.57 -14.90 -2.28
C ALA A 61 -36.01 -13.41 -2.30
N SER A 62 -35.05 -12.47 -2.37
CA SER A 62 -35.34 -11.03 -2.43
C SER A 62 -35.54 -10.50 -3.85
N ASP A 63 -35.48 -11.36 -4.88
CA ASP A 63 -35.51 -10.96 -6.29
C ASP A 63 -34.54 -9.83 -6.63
N ASP A 64 -33.37 -9.89 -5.97
CA ASP A 64 -32.32 -8.88 -6.10
C ASP A 64 -31.67 -9.04 -7.48
N GLY A 65 -31.93 -8.05 -8.35
CA GLY A 65 -31.50 -8.05 -9.75
C GLY A 65 -29.98 -7.92 -9.98
N ALA A 66 -29.17 -8.04 -8.95
CA ALA A 66 -27.71 -7.99 -9.03
C ALA A 66 -27.14 -9.30 -9.58
N ILE A 67 -27.34 -9.57 -10.88
CA ILE A 67 -26.87 -10.78 -11.58
C ILE A 67 -25.35 -10.96 -11.42
N SER A 68 -24.58 -9.87 -11.58
CA SER A 68 -23.12 -9.91 -11.45
C SER A 68 -22.64 -10.36 -10.05
N LEU A 69 -23.31 -9.90 -8.99
CA LEU A 69 -22.98 -10.30 -7.63
C LEU A 69 -23.32 -11.79 -7.36
N ALA A 70 -24.39 -12.29 -7.99
CA ALA A 70 -24.77 -13.69 -7.90
C ALA A 70 -23.73 -14.61 -8.62
N GLU A 71 -23.23 -14.18 -9.78
CA GLU A 71 -22.16 -14.86 -10.51
C GLU A 71 -20.84 -14.87 -9.71
N GLU A 72 -20.43 -13.72 -9.18
CA GLU A 72 -19.23 -13.64 -8.29
C GLU A 72 -19.30 -14.59 -7.09
N LEU A 73 -20.47 -14.76 -6.49
CA LEU A 73 -20.66 -15.71 -5.39
C LEU A 73 -20.56 -17.17 -5.84
N VAL A 74 -20.91 -17.50 -7.10
CA VAL A 74 -20.73 -18.84 -7.67
C VAL A 74 -19.26 -19.11 -7.88
N ASP A 75 -18.54 -18.17 -8.49
CA ASP A 75 -17.10 -18.28 -8.75
C ASP A 75 -16.31 -18.39 -7.43
N ALA A 76 -16.65 -17.57 -6.45
CA ALA A 76 -16.04 -17.61 -5.12
C ALA A 76 -16.26 -18.96 -4.41
N LEU A 77 -17.42 -19.60 -4.61
CA LEU A 77 -17.70 -20.93 -4.06
C LEU A 77 -16.87 -22.02 -4.76
N ASP A 78 -16.77 -21.96 -6.09
CA ASP A 78 -15.95 -22.90 -6.87
C ASP A 78 -14.46 -22.78 -6.50
N ASP A 79 -13.94 -21.56 -6.39
CA ASP A 79 -12.57 -21.28 -5.98
C ASP A 79 -12.28 -21.78 -4.55
N LEU A 80 -13.24 -21.65 -3.64
CA LEU A 80 -13.12 -22.16 -2.29
C LEU A 80 -13.12 -23.70 -2.24
N GLU A 81 -14.05 -24.34 -2.95
CA GLU A 81 -14.18 -25.81 -3.01
C GLU A 81 -12.98 -26.45 -3.72
N SER A 82 -12.43 -25.81 -4.74
CA SER A 82 -11.21 -26.23 -5.45
C SER A 82 -9.92 -25.86 -4.73
N LYS A 83 -9.98 -25.21 -3.56
CA LYS A 83 -8.84 -24.74 -2.75
C LYS A 83 -7.92 -23.73 -3.47
N ARG A 84 -8.43 -23.03 -4.48
CA ARG A 84 -7.72 -21.92 -5.12
C ARG A 84 -7.70 -20.66 -4.24
N LEU A 85 -8.76 -20.45 -3.48
CA LEU A 85 -8.89 -19.36 -2.50
C LEU A 85 -9.16 -19.87 -1.09
N SER A 86 -8.78 -19.08 -0.11
CA SER A 86 -9.20 -19.22 1.28
C SER A 86 -9.79 -17.91 1.79
N PHE A 87 -10.74 -17.99 2.69
CA PHE A 87 -11.35 -16.83 3.33
C PHE A 87 -10.89 -16.69 4.76
N GLY A 88 -10.85 -15.47 5.25
CA GLY A 88 -10.59 -15.18 6.65
C GLY A 88 -11.32 -13.93 7.12
N ASP A 89 -11.59 -13.87 8.41
CA ASP A 89 -12.09 -12.68 9.08
C ASP A 89 -10.95 -11.66 9.16
N HIS A 90 -11.01 -10.62 8.33
CA HIS A 90 -10.08 -9.49 8.30
C HIS A 90 -10.55 -8.38 9.22
N HIS A 91 -9.61 -7.73 9.87
CA HIS A 91 -9.82 -6.49 10.60
C HIS A 91 -8.58 -5.62 10.44
N MET A 92 -8.78 -4.35 10.15
CA MET A 92 -7.72 -3.36 10.02
C MET A 92 -7.97 -2.20 10.97
N THR A 93 -6.92 -1.75 11.64
CA THR A 93 -6.90 -0.47 12.37
C THR A 93 -5.78 0.41 11.85
N VAL A 94 -6.07 1.68 11.71
CA VAL A 94 -5.08 2.73 11.48
C VAL A 94 -5.15 3.67 12.66
N THR A 95 -4.08 3.72 13.44
CA THR A 95 -3.98 4.64 14.60
C THR A 95 -2.93 5.69 14.30
N VAL A 96 -3.29 6.95 14.36
CA VAL A 96 -2.41 8.09 14.14
C VAL A 96 -2.24 8.90 15.40
N PHE A 97 -1.05 9.51 15.56
CA PHE A 97 -0.70 10.29 16.73
C PHE A 97 -0.15 11.66 16.33
N ALA A 98 -0.43 12.68 17.12
CA ALA A 98 0.11 14.02 16.94
C ALA A 98 0.38 14.70 18.29
N GLU A 99 1.18 15.76 18.25
CA GLU A 99 1.50 16.57 19.44
C GLU A 99 0.36 17.52 19.82
N THR A 100 -0.47 17.92 18.84
CA THR A 100 -1.62 18.82 19.03
C THR A 100 -2.87 18.24 18.36
N GLU A 101 -4.03 18.63 18.85
CA GLU A 101 -5.32 18.20 18.31
C GLU A 101 -5.53 18.69 16.88
N GLU A 102 -5.13 19.93 16.56
CA GLU A 102 -5.22 20.50 15.22
C GLU A 102 -4.39 19.70 14.18
N LYS A 103 -3.16 19.31 14.55
CA LYS A 103 -2.33 18.44 13.71
C LYS A 103 -2.96 17.07 13.55
N LEU A 104 -3.56 16.53 14.63
CA LEU A 104 -4.23 15.24 14.57
C LEU A 104 -5.41 15.26 13.59
N GLU A 105 -6.24 16.29 13.62
CA GLU A 105 -7.36 16.46 12.69
C GLU A 105 -6.90 16.54 11.23
N THR A 106 -5.81 17.29 10.97
CA THR A 106 -5.23 17.40 9.63
C THR A 106 -4.74 16.04 9.12
N ILE A 107 -3.99 15.32 9.93
CA ILE A 107 -3.49 13.97 9.60
C ILE A 107 -4.65 12.99 9.42
N ALA A 108 -5.65 13.06 10.29
CA ALA A 108 -6.83 12.21 10.23
C ALA A 108 -7.63 12.43 8.93
N ALA A 109 -7.73 13.68 8.46
CA ALA A 109 -8.35 14.00 7.19
C ALA A 109 -7.53 13.46 6.00
N GLU A 110 -6.21 13.60 6.03
CA GLU A 110 -5.31 13.08 4.99
C GLU A 110 -5.43 11.56 4.86
N VAL A 111 -5.37 10.82 5.97
CA VAL A 111 -5.53 9.36 6.00
C VAL A 111 -6.88 8.91 5.43
N ARG A 112 -7.96 9.60 5.80
CA ARG A 112 -9.30 9.29 5.23
C ARG A 112 -9.39 9.56 3.74
N ASN A 113 -8.79 10.65 3.27
CA ASN A 113 -8.78 11.01 1.85
C ASN A 113 -8.00 9.99 1.01
N ILE A 114 -6.83 9.55 1.48
CA ILE A 114 -6.04 8.50 0.82
C ILE A 114 -6.84 7.19 0.75
N ALA A 115 -7.46 6.77 1.85
CA ALA A 115 -8.27 5.56 1.83
C ALA A 115 -9.50 5.69 0.90
N ALA A 116 -10.14 6.86 0.87
CA ALA A 116 -11.29 7.13 0.02
C ALA A 116 -10.92 7.13 -1.47
N SER A 117 -9.72 7.62 -1.87
CA SER A 117 -9.26 7.55 -3.26
C SER A 117 -9.09 6.11 -3.75
N GLU A 118 -8.80 5.18 -2.85
CA GLU A 118 -8.73 3.74 -3.10
C GLU A 118 -10.08 3.01 -2.92
N GLY A 119 -11.17 3.74 -2.76
CA GLY A 119 -12.52 3.18 -2.57
C GLY A 119 -12.77 2.56 -1.19
N VAL A 120 -11.90 2.82 -0.22
CA VAL A 120 -12.03 2.33 1.16
C VAL A 120 -12.63 3.41 2.05
N ASN A 121 -13.72 3.09 2.73
CA ASN A 121 -14.31 4.01 3.70
C ASN A 121 -13.77 3.69 5.11
N LEU A 122 -12.94 4.57 5.64
CA LEU A 122 -12.48 4.54 7.03
C LEU A 122 -13.39 5.36 7.93
N VAL A 123 -13.77 4.77 9.06
CA VAL A 123 -14.53 5.48 10.09
C VAL A 123 -13.68 5.73 11.33
N ASN A 124 -13.81 6.94 11.88
CA ASN A 124 -13.21 7.26 13.17
C ASN A 124 -14.01 6.58 14.29
N GLU A 125 -13.33 5.78 15.09
CA GLU A 125 -13.93 5.00 16.17
C GLU A 125 -13.91 5.79 17.49
N SER A 126 -14.78 6.79 17.63
CA SER A 126 -14.85 7.63 18.82
C SER A 126 -15.35 6.86 20.05
N PHE A 127 -16.48 6.17 19.95
CA PHE A 127 -17.03 5.37 21.04
C PHE A 127 -16.22 4.13 21.36
N ALA A 128 -15.71 3.46 20.33
CA ALA A 128 -14.90 2.27 20.44
C ALA A 128 -13.39 2.55 20.39
N ALA A 129 -12.95 3.80 20.55
CA ALA A 129 -11.55 4.21 20.42
C ALA A 129 -10.60 3.34 21.25
N ARG A 130 -10.93 3.10 22.53
CA ARG A 130 -10.14 2.23 23.40
C ARG A 130 -10.07 0.79 22.88
N THR A 131 -11.19 0.24 22.42
CA THR A 131 -11.27 -1.12 21.89
C THR A 131 -10.41 -1.26 20.64
N HIS A 132 -10.51 -0.31 19.70
CA HIS A 132 -9.71 -0.31 18.46
C HIS A 132 -8.23 -0.08 18.73
N TYR A 133 -7.88 0.81 19.66
CA TYR A 133 -6.50 0.99 20.08
C TYR A 133 -5.89 -0.31 20.61
N PHE A 134 -6.58 -1.02 21.47
CA PHE A 134 -6.08 -2.29 22.01
C PHE A 134 -6.20 -3.46 21.02
N ALA A 135 -7.06 -3.39 20.02
CA ALA A 135 -7.17 -4.41 18.96
C ALA A 135 -5.89 -4.57 18.13
N GLN A 136 -5.05 -3.53 18.07
CA GLN A 136 -3.75 -3.57 17.37
C GLN A 136 -2.72 -4.48 18.06
N HIS A 137 -2.89 -4.79 19.34
CA HIS A 137 -1.93 -5.64 20.05
C HIS A 137 -2.15 -7.12 19.73
N PRO A 138 -1.07 -7.90 19.54
CA PRO A 138 -1.16 -9.36 19.40
C PRO A 138 -1.90 -9.99 20.57
N GLY A 139 -2.73 -11.00 20.29
CA GLY A 139 -3.50 -11.70 21.31
C GLY A 139 -4.87 -11.08 21.63
N ASN A 140 -5.11 -9.80 21.33
CA ASN A 140 -6.38 -9.11 21.63
C ASN A 140 -7.47 -9.28 20.55
N GLY A 141 -7.59 -10.48 19.99
CA GLY A 141 -8.56 -10.78 18.92
C GLY A 141 -10.02 -10.48 19.26
N GLN A 142 -10.37 -10.51 20.53
CA GLN A 142 -11.70 -10.18 21.05
C GLN A 142 -12.05 -8.68 20.90
N MET A 143 -11.06 -7.82 20.84
CA MET A 143 -11.24 -6.37 20.67
C MET A 143 -11.50 -5.95 19.21
N ARG A 144 -11.45 -6.90 18.28
CA ARG A 144 -11.66 -6.66 16.85
C ARG A 144 -13.15 -6.64 16.52
N SER A 145 -13.76 -5.47 16.50
CA SER A 145 -15.21 -5.31 16.35
C SER A 145 -15.70 -5.30 14.90
N ARG A 146 -14.92 -4.73 13.97
CA ARG A 146 -15.30 -4.63 12.55
C ARG A 146 -14.59 -5.67 11.71
N LYS A 147 -15.03 -6.92 11.81
CA LYS A 147 -14.48 -8.02 11.00
C LYS A 147 -15.29 -8.16 9.71
N ALA A 148 -14.60 -8.41 8.61
CA ALA A 148 -15.22 -8.77 7.33
C ALA A 148 -14.54 -10.02 6.78
N ALA A 149 -15.32 -10.91 6.19
CA ALA A 149 -14.79 -12.07 5.50
C ALA A 149 -14.28 -11.63 4.12
N ILE A 150 -12.96 -11.72 3.92
CA ILE A 150 -12.32 -11.44 2.63
C ILE A 150 -11.46 -12.63 2.21
N THR A 151 -11.01 -12.66 0.96
CA THR A 151 -10.11 -13.69 0.48
C THR A 151 -8.67 -13.42 0.92
N ASN A 152 -7.84 -14.47 0.92
CA ASN A 152 -6.40 -14.33 1.15
C ASN A 152 -5.71 -13.42 0.13
N THR A 153 -6.18 -13.39 -1.11
CA THR A 153 -5.70 -12.47 -2.16
C THR A 153 -6.06 -11.01 -1.83
N ASN A 154 -7.32 -10.73 -1.49
CA ASN A 154 -7.70 -9.39 -1.06
C ASN A 154 -6.91 -8.94 0.19
N PHE A 155 -6.65 -9.86 1.12
CA PHE A 155 -5.82 -9.55 2.28
C PHE A 155 -4.39 -9.19 1.87
N ALA A 156 -3.78 -9.92 0.93
CA ALA A 156 -2.44 -9.64 0.43
C ALA A 156 -2.35 -8.28 -0.27
N ASP A 157 -3.39 -7.89 -0.99
CA ASP A 157 -3.48 -6.58 -1.64
C ASP A 157 -3.61 -5.43 -0.62
N LEU A 158 -4.42 -5.62 0.43
CA LEU A 158 -4.67 -4.61 1.47
C LEU A 158 -3.50 -4.48 2.45
N ALA A 159 -2.83 -5.58 2.76
CA ALA A 159 -1.71 -5.58 3.69
C ALA A 159 -0.42 -5.23 2.95
N ALA A 160 -0.03 -3.97 2.98
CA ALA A 160 1.24 -3.50 2.43
C ALA A 160 2.42 -4.12 3.22
N LEU A 161 2.77 -5.38 2.92
CA LEU A 161 3.91 -6.10 3.52
C LEU A 161 5.24 -5.76 2.84
N HIS A 162 5.23 -4.86 1.90
CA HIS A 162 6.39 -4.33 1.20
C HIS A 162 6.62 -2.87 1.62
N ARG A 163 7.78 -2.37 1.29
CA ARG A 163 8.11 -0.94 1.36
C ARG A 163 8.90 -0.55 0.12
N SER A 164 8.87 0.71 -0.25
CA SER A 164 9.71 1.23 -1.32
C SER A 164 11.18 0.95 -1.03
N GLN A 165 11.90 0.59 -2.07
CA GLN A 165 13.35 0.40 -1.98
C GLN A 165 14.02 1.75 -1.69
N LEU A 166 15.01 1.74 -0.79
CA LEU A 166 15.79 2.94 -0.48
C LEU A 166 16.80 3.30 -1.59
N GLY A 167 16.91 2.45 -2.62
CA GLY A 167 17.92 2.61 -3.65
C GLY A 167 19.31 2.15 -3.18
N LYS A 168 20.36 2.70 -3.79
CA LYS A 168 21.72 2.19 -3.66
C LYS A 168 22.60 3.16 -2.90
N ALA A 169 23.04 2.77 -1.70
CA ALA A 169 23.96 3.55 -0.89
C ALA A 169 25.37 3.64 -1.51
N GLY A 170 26.08 4.75 -1.26
CA GLY A 170 27.23 5.22 -1.97
C GLY A 170 28.39 4.25 -2.21
N HIS A 171 28.85 3.53 -1.19
CA HIS A 171 30.04 2.67 -1.29
C HIS A 171 29.83 1.40 -2.15
N LYS A 172 28.60 1.13 -2.56
CA LYS A 172 28.25 -0.05 -3.39
C LYS A 172 27.98 0.30 -4.86
N VAL A 173 28.25 1.51 -5.26
CA VAL A 173 28.02 1.98 -6.64
C VAL A 173 29.34 2.46 -7.27
N PRO A 174 29.55 2.28 -8.60
CA PRO A 174 30.81 2.58 -9.25
C PRO A 174 31.30 4.02 -9.03
N TRP A 175 30.41 4.98 -8.88
CA TRP A 175 30.74 6.39 -8.69
C TRP A 175 30.82 6.81 -7.21
N GLY A 176 30.78 5.88 -6.30
CA GLY A 176 30.97 6.09 -4.88
C GLY A 176 29.83 6.81 -4.16
N LYS A 177 28.91 7.47 -4.89
CA LYS A 177 27.72 8.16 -4.34
C LYS A 177 26.55 8.02 -5.31
N PRO A 178 25.32 8.09 -4.82
CA PRO A 178 24.14 8.12 -5.68
C PRO A 178 24.12 9.35 -6.60
N ILE A 179 23.56 9.19 -7.78
CA ILE A 179 23.42 10.27 -8.77
C ILE A 179 22.49 11.37 -8.24
N THR A 180 21.36 10.94 -7.67
CA THR A 180 20.37 11.85 -7.12
C THR A 180 19.44 11.14 -6.15
N LEU A 181 18.54 11.90 -5.53
CA LEU A 181 17.50 11.43 -4.65
C LEU A 181 16.13 11.73 -5.29
N PHE A 182 15.29 10.71 -5.38
CA PHE A 182 13.89 10.86 -5.80
C PHE A 182 12.94 10.61 -4.64
N PRO A 183 11.78 11.27 -4.60
CA PRO A 183 10.73 10.90 -3.65
C PRO A 183 10.11 9.55 -4.02
N THR A 184 9.78 8.76 -3.02
CA THR A 184 8.95 7.56 -3.16
C THR A 184 7.48 7.90 -2.90
N PRO A 185 6.52 7.02 -3.24
CA PRO A 185 5.11 7.19 -2.85
C PRO A 185 4.93 7.44 -1.36
N GLU A 186 5.73 6.77 -0.50
CA GLU A 186 5.70 6.97 0.95
C GLU A 186 6.42 8.26 1.39
N ARG A 187 6.73 9.18 0.48
CA ARG A 187 7.45 10.44 0.73
C ARG A 187 8.82 10.24 1.39
N SER A 188 9.39 9.05 1.28
CA SER A 188 10.79 8.77 1.65
C SER A 188 11.73 9.05 0.47
N GLY A 189 13.03 8.93 0.69
CA GLY A 189 14.03 9.17 -0.35
C GLY A 189 14.48 7.89 -1.03
N PHE A 190 14.47 7.85 -2.36
CA PHE A 190 15.07 6.81 -3.19
C PHE A 190 16.42 7.27 -3.75
N LEU A 191 17.50 6.60 -3.36
CA LEU A 191 18.86 6.87 -3.83
C LEU A 191 19.06 6.25 -5.22
N PHE A 192 18.96 7.07 -6.26
CA PHE A 192 19.08 6.63 -7.64
C PHE A 192 20.53 6.48 -8.08
N ASN A 193 20.82 5.38 -8.79
CA ASN A 193 22.06 5.17 -9.52
C ASN A 193 21.79 4.44 -10.83
N TYR A 194 22.59 4.71 -11.88
CA TYR A 194 22.49 4.01 -13.16
C TYR A 194 22.91 2.54 -13.09
N HIS A 195 23.89 2.23 -12.24
CA HIS A 195 24.47 0.89 -12.17
C HIS A 195 23.82 0.06 -11.06
N GLU A 196 23.70 -1.23 -11.28
CA GLU A 196 23.43 -2.15 -10.19
C GLU A 196 24.66 -2.32 -9.31
N THR A 197 24.41 -2.61 -8.02
CA THR A 197 25.51 -2.97 -7.11
C THR A 197 26.06 -4.33 -7.54
N GLY A 198 27.20 -4.32 -8.21
CA GLY A 198 27.96 -5.53 -8.47
C GLY A 198 28.40 -6.19 -7.16
N GLN A 199 28.74 -7.47 -7.21
CA GLN A 199 29.54 -8.09 -6.16
C GLN A 199 30.92 -7.41 -6.15
N PRO A 200 31.61 -7.30 -4.98
CA PRO A 200 32.88 -6.58 -4.86
C PRO A 200 33.95 -7.00 -5.89
N ASP A 201 33.88 -8.24 -6.35
CA ASP A 201 34.88 -8.85 -7.24
C ASP A 201 34.43 -8.92 -8.72
N LYS A 202 33.30 -8.31 -9.08
CA LYS A 202 32.80 -8.32 -10.47
C LYS A 202 32.77 -6.90 -11.04
N GLU A 203 33.07 -6.79 -12.32
CA GLU A 203 32.89 -5.54 -13.05
C GLU A 203 31.47 -5.03 -12.85
N PRO A 204 31.30 -3.69 -12.67
CA PRO A 204 29.97 -3.10 -12.56
C PRO A 204 29.15 -3.43 -13.81
N THR A 205 27.91 -3.86 -13.61
CA THR A 205 26.99 -4.03 -14.73
C THR A 205 26.79 -2.72 -15.48
N GLY A 206 26.61 -2.76 -16.80
CA GLY A 206 26.38 -1.56 -17.59
C GLY A 206 25.20 -0.74 -17.04
N GLY A 207 25.40 0.58 -16.97
CA GLY A 207 24.40 1.52 -16.44
C GLY A 207 23.30 1.85 -17.43
N HIS A 208 22.61 0.84 -17.98
CA HIS A 208 21.52 1.05 -18.94
C HIS A 208 20.24 1.50 -18.24
N THR A 209 19.68 2.60 -18.71
CA THR A 209 18.44 3.17 -18.16
C THR A 209 17.42 3.37 -19.27
N LEU A 210 16.22 2.83 -19.09
CA LEU A 210 15.08 3.02 -19.98
C LEU A 210 14.03 3.89 -19.29
N ILE A 211 13.64 5.01 -19.91
CA ILE A 211 12.61 5.90 -19.39
C ILE A 211 11.35 5.77 -20.25
N LEU A 212 10.29 5.24 -19.66
CA LEU A 212 9.01 5.06 -20.32
C LEU A 212 7.96 5.98 -19.69
N GLY A 213 7.02 6.46 -20.50
CA GLY A 213 5.92 7.29 -20.01
C GLY A 213 5.07 7.86 -21.15
N ARG A 214 3.88 8.32 -20.82
CA ARG A 214 2.96 8.96 -21.77
C ARG A 214 3.55 10.27 -22.32
N PRO A 215 3.11 10.75 -23.50
CA PRO A 215 3.42 12.12 -23.94
C PRO A 215 3.07 13.14 -22.86
N GLY A 216 3.95 14.12 -22.63
CA GLY A 216 3.76 15.15 -21.60
C GLY A 216 4.09 14.74 -20.16
N SER A 217 4.50 13.49 -19.88
CA SER A 217 4.82 13.02 -18.52
C SER A 217 6.18 13.47 -17.96
N GLY A 218 6.89 14.37 -18.64
CA GLY A 218 8.17 14.89 -18.15
C GLY A 218 9.41 14.04 -18.45
N LYS A 219 9.33 13.05 -19.36
CA LYS A 219 10.48 12.17 -19.70
C LYS A 219 11.74 12.94 -20.10
N SER A 220 11.61 13.93 -20.99
CA SER A 220 12.74 14.74 -21.44
C SER A 220 13.33 15.57 -20.30
N VAL A 221 12.48 16.13 -19.43
CA VAL A 221 12.91 16.86 -18.22
C VAL A 221 13.68 15.94 -17.28
N LEU A 222 13.19 14.73 -17.05
CA LEU A 222 13.87 13.74 -16.22
C LEU A 222 15.23 13.35 -16.84
N SER A 223 15.28 13.11 -18.16
CA SER A 223 16.53 12.78 -18.86
C SER A 223 17.55 13.92 -18.74
N ALA A 224 17.14 15.16 -18.99
CA ALA A 224 17.99 16.34 -18.86
C ALA A 224 18.49 16.52 -17.41
N PHE A 225 17.61 16.35 -16.45
CA PHE A 225 17.97 16.40 -15.03
C PHE A 225 19.02 15.34 -14.67
N LEU A 226 18.83 14.08 -15.07
CA LEU A 226 19.77 13.01 -14.78
C LEU A 226 21.14 13.24 -15.45
N MET A 227 21.17 13.72 -16.68
CA MET A 227 22.42 14.11 -17.35
C MET A 227 23.13 15.25 -16.61
N THR A 228 22.40 16.26 -16.15
CA THR A 228 22.96 17.35 -15.34
C THR A 228 23.54 16.84 -14.03
N GLN A 229 22.88 15.92 -13.36
CA GLN A 229 23.38 15.30 -12.13
C GLN A 229 24.65 14.48 -12.38
N ALA A 230 24.75 13.75 -13.51
CA ALA A 230 25.91 12.96 -13.88
C ALA A 230 27.19 13.80 -14.09
N ARG A 231 27.08 15.09 -14.45
CA ARG A 231 28.23 16.00 -14.59
C ARG A 231 29.04 16.17 -13.31
N ARG A 232 28.50 15.88 -12.15
CA ARG A 232 29.24 15.91 -10.86
C ARG A 232 30.43 14.95 -10.81
N TRP A 233 30.44 13.94 -11.68
CA TRP A 233 31.51 12.94 -11.80
C TRP A 233 32.33 13.11 -13.10
N GLU A 234 32.29 14.30 -13.68
CA GLU A 234 33.00 14.63 -14.92
C GLU A 234 32.64 13.69 -16.08
N ALA A 235 31.43 13.11 -16.03
CA ALA A 235 30.97 12.20 -17.06
C ALA A 235 30.87 12.89 -18.42
N ARG A 236 31.40 12.24 -19.46
CA ARG A 236 31.16 12.66 -20.86
C ARG A 236 29.79 12.19 -21.28
N VAL A 237 29.00 13.12 -21.79
CA VAL A 237 27.62 12.86 -22.21
C VAL A 237 27.49 13.14 -23.70
N PHE A 238 27.02 12.15 -24.46
CA PHE A 238 26.66 12.28 -25.86
C PHE A 238 25.15 12.14 -25.97
N VAL A 239 24.47 13.08 -26.62
CA VAL A 239 23.01 13.11 -26.76
C VAL A 239 22.65 12.99 -28.24
N PHE A 240 21.80 12.01 -28.55
CA PHE A 240 21.18 11.88 -29.87
C PHE A 240 19.69 12.17 -29.71
N ASP A 241 19.30 13.42 -30.00
CA ASP A 241 17.91 13.86 -29.91
C ASP A 241 17.28 13.93 -31.31
N TYR A 242 16.40 12.95 -31.60
CA TYR A 242 15.74 12.88 -32.92
C TYR A 242 14.70 13.98 -33.12
N ARG A 243 14.09 14.50 -32.06
CA ARG A 243 12.98 15.45 -32.11
C ARG A 243 13.31 16.85 -31.56
N MET A 244 14.55 17.12 -31.24
CA MET A 244 15.01 18.38 -30.63
C MET A 244 14.13 18.80 -29.43
N GLY A 245 13.80 17.86 -28.57
CA GLY A 245 12.92 18.05 -27.42
C GLY A 245 13.62 18.18 -26.07
N MET A 246 14.97 18.24 -26.08
CA MET A 246 15.81 18.43 -24.89
C MET A 246 16.52 19.76 -24.91
#